data_993d62a87656be61fc1f9f29bfffd384
#
_entry.id   993d62a87656be61fc1f9f29bfffd384
#
_cell.length_a   1.000
_cell.length_b   1.000
_cell.length_c   1.000
_cell.angle_alpha   90.00
_cell.angle_beta   90.00
_cell.angle_gamma   90.00
#
_symmetry.space_group_name_H-M   'P 1'
#
loop_
_entity.id
_entity.type
_entity.pdbx_description
1 polymer ?
#
loop_
_entity_poly.entity_id
_entity_poly.type
_entity_poly.pdbx_seq_one_letter_code
_entity_poly.pdbx_strand_id
1 'polypeptide(L)'
;MNDWVKEIPKAVLHDHLDGGLRVSTLIELAELQEYGQLPSTDQEELKEWIKPKPDKTLAINLEAWAHTIGVMQDENSIYRVTMEALEDLSDDGVVYAELRFAPLVHCQKGLTPIEVVDSVVNGIKDGMEKLSLIHI
;
A
#
# COMPACT_ATOMS: atom_id res chain seq x y z
N MET A 1 -20.49 7.14 -8.02
CA MET A 1 -19.53 8.25 -8.20
C MET A 1 -19.57 8.63 -9.67
N ASN A 2 -19.55 9.90 -10.02
CA ASN A 2 -19.67 10.28 -11.43
C ASN A 2 -18.41 9.83 -12.17
N ASP A 3 -18.55 9.01 -13.20
CA ASP A 3 -17.43 8.40 -13.96
C ASP A 3 -16.45 9.43 -14.54
N TRP A 4 -16.93 10.66 -14.82
CA TRP A 4 -16.07 11.74 -15.31
C TRP A 4 -14.94 12.15 -14.37
N VAL A 5 -15.07 11.93 -13.05
CA VAL A 5 -14.01 12.24 -12.08
C VAL A 5 -12.78 11.36 -12.28
N LYS A 6 -12.98 10.12 -12.71
CA LYS A 6 -11.88 9.20 -13.03
C LYS A 6 -11.13 9.58 -14.31
N GLU A 7 -11.82 10.24 -15.24
CA GLU A 7 -11.24 10.66 -16.52
C GLU A 7 -10.41 11.94 -16.43
N ILE A 8 -10.55 12.71 -15.33
CA ILE A 8 -9.76 13.93 -15.14
C ILE A 8 -8.35 13.54 -14.68
N PRO A 9 -7.29 14.02 -15.35
CA PRO A 9 -5.92 13.82 -14.87
C PRO A 9 -5.73 14.42 -13.49
N LYS A 10 -5.18 13.62 -12.56
CA LYS A 10 -4.95 14.01 -11.18
C LYS A 10 -3.48 13.91 -10.80
N ALA A 11 -3.05 14.71 -9.83
CA ALA A 11 -1.76 14.60 -9.18
C ALA A 11 -1.96 14.32 -7.69
N VAL A 12 -1.24 13.34 -7.16
CA VAL A 12 -1.20 13.01 -5.74
C VAL A 12 0.19 13.34 -5.21
N LEU A 13 0.28 14.29 -4.27
CA LEU A 13 1.56 14.81 -3.78
C LEU A 13 1.99 14.24 -2.42
N HIS A 14 1.19 13.36 -1.82
CA HIS A 14 1.47 12.79 -0.51
C HIS A 14 0.63 11.53 -0.30
N ASP A 15 1.10 10.41 -0.83
CA ASP A 15 0.44 9.12 -0.65
C ASP A 15 1.33 8.15 0.12
N HIS A 16 0.76 7.50 1.14
CA HIS A 16 1.49 6.56 1.99
C HIS A 16 1.38 5.14 1.45
N LEU A 17 2.43 4.68 0.78
CA LEU A 17 2.53 3.33 0.23
C LEU A 17 2.22 2.24 1.27
N ASP A 18 2.76 2.41 2.48
CA ASP A 18 2.65 1.46 3.58
C ASP A 18 1.32 1.52 4.35
N GLY A 19 0.42 2.41 3.95
CA GLY A 19 -0.93 2.58 4.52
C GLY A 19 -2.07 2.24 3.56
N GLY A 20 -1.79 2.06 2.26
CA GLY A 20 -2.78 1.99 1.20
C GLY A 20 -3.05 0.59 0.62
N LEU A 21 -2.70 -0.51 1.30
CA LEU A 21 -2.87 -1.86 0.77
C LEU A 21 -4.34 -2.20 0.48
N ARG A 22 -4.56 -2.90 -0.62
CA ARG A 22 -5.85 -3.57 -0.87
C ARG A 22 -6.14 -4.57 0.24
N VAL A 23 -7.38 -4.64 0.72
CA VAL A 23 -7.76 -5.54 1.83
C VAL A 23 -7.50 -7.01 1.48
N SER A 24 -7.78 -7.42 0.24
CA SER A 24 -7.47 -8.77 -0.25
C SER A 24 -5.97 -9.06 -0.17
N THR A 25 -5.13 -8.13 -0.60
CA THR A 25 -3.67 -8.26 -0.54
C THR A 25 -3.16 -8.34 0.89
N LEU A 26 -3.72 -7.54 1.79
CA LEU A 26 -3.37 -7.61 3.21
C LEU A 26 -3.63 -9.01 3.80
N ILE A 27 -4.79 -9.63 3.47
CA ILE A 27 -5.13 -10.98 3.92
C ILE A 27 -4.19 -12.02 3.31
N GLU A 28 -3.96 -11.97 1.99
CA GLU A 28 -3.06 -12.90 1.29
C GLU A 28 -1.63 -12.82 1.80
N LEU A 29 -1.09 -11.60 1.99
CA LEU A 29 0.26 -11.41 2.53
C LEU A 29 0.34 -11.86 4.00
N ALA A 30 -0.71 -11.66 4.78
CA ALA A 30 -0.76 -12.15 6.16
C ALA A 30 -0.66 -13.68 6.22
N GLU A 31 -1.33 -14.39 5.32
CA GLU A 31 -1.23 -15.84 5.19
C GLU A 31 0.18 -16.26 4.76
N LEU A 32 0.73 -15.65 3.70
CA LEU A 32 2.07 -15.95 3.18
C LEU A 32 3.19 -15.67 4.21
N GLN A 33 3.02 -14.63 5.02
CA GLN A 33 4.00 -14.20 6.03
C GLN A 33 3.80 -14.89 7.40
N GLU A 34 2.81 -15.78 7.51
CA GLU A 34 2.37 -16.37 8.78
C GLU A 34 2.04 -15.31 9.85
N TYR A 35 1.48 -14.17 9.40
CA TYR A 35 1.13 -13.04 10.25
C TYR A 35 -0.25 -13.24 10.91
N GLY A 36 -0.24 -13.85 12.10
CA GLY A 36 -1.45 -14.23 12.83
C GLY A 36 -2.13 -13.11 13.64
N GLN A 37 -1.85 -11.83 13.38
CA GLN A 37 -2.35 -10.71 14.19
C GLN A 37 -3.48 -9.91 13.54
N LEU A 38 -3.95 -10.30 12.35
CA LEU A 38 -5.09 -9.63 11.74
C LEU A 38 -6.35 -9.76 12.61
N PRO A 39 -7.16 -8.69 12.75
CA PRO A 39 -8.40 -8.74 13.52
C PRO A 39 -9.47 -9.64 12.89
N SER A 40 -9.43 -9.85 11.56
CA SER A 40 -10.25 -10.78 10.82
C SER A 40 -9.55 -11.18 9.52
N THR A 41 -9.86 -12.37 9.01
CA THR A 41 -9.51 -12.85 7.66
C THR A 41 -10.69 -12.78 6.69
N ASP A 42 -11.87 -12.36 7.17
CA ASP A 42 -12.99 -12.03 6.30
C ASP A 42 -12.77 -10.62 5.71
N GLN A 43 -12.91 -10.53 4.39
CA GLN A 43 -12.59 -9.30 3.65
C GLN A 43 -13.50 -8.13 4.03
N GLU A 44 -14.80 -8.36 4.20
CA GLU A 44 -15.75 -7.29 4.53
C GLU A 44 -15.61 -6.85 6.00
N GLU A 45 -15.39 -7.79 6.91
CA GLU A 45 -15.11 -7.47 8.32
C GLU A 45 -13.82 -6.66 8.47
N LEU A 46 -12.73 -7.08 7.78
CA LEU A 46 -11.45 -6.40 7.83
C LEU A 46 -11.53 -5.00 7.21
N LYS A 47 -12.22 -4.86 6.09
CA LYS A 47 -12.48 -3.58 5.42
C LYS A 47 -13.24 -2.60 6.34
N GLU A 48 -14.26 -3.08 7.04
CA GLU A 48 -14.99 -2.24 7.99
C GLU A 48 -14.15 -1.88 9.23
N TRP A 49 -13.28 -2.79 9.66
CA TRP A 49 -12.37 -2.55 10.78
C TRP A 49 -11.31 -1.48 10.45
N ILE A 50 -10.73 -1.51 9.24
CA ILE A 50 -9.68 -0.59 8.77
C ILE A 50 -10.22 0.83 8.56
N LYS A 51 -11.49 1.00 8.23
CA LYS A 51 -12.07 2.32 7.96
C LYS A 51 -11.79 3.30 9.09
N PRO A 52 -11.28 4.51 8.77
CA PRO A 52 -11.11 5.57 9.76
C PRO A 52 -12.44 5.87 10.45
N LYS A 53 -12.43 5.98 11.77
CA LYS A 53 -13.62 6.30 12.57
C LYS A 53 -13.47 7.73 13.11
N PRO A 54 -14.40 8.64 12.77
CA PRO A 54 -14.29 10.06 13.14
C PRO A 54 -14.24 10.33 14.66
N ASP A 55 -14.82 9.42 15.44
CA ASP A 55 -14.89 9.47 16.90
C ASP A 55 -13.66 8.89 17.61
N LYS A 56 -12.73 8.30 16.86
CA LYS A 56 -11.52 7.70 17.41
C LYS A 56 -10.31 8.64 17.31
N THR A 57 -9.37 8.45 18.24
CA THR A 57 -8.10 9.18 18.21
C THR A 57 -7.24 8.75 17.02
N LEU A 58 -6.30 9.61 16.61
CA LEU A 58 -5.33 9.29 15.58
C LEU A 58 -4.59 7.97 15.88
N ALA A 59 -4.20 7.75 17.14
CA ALA A 59 -3.50 6.53 17.55
C ALA A 59 -4.30 5.26 17.22
N ILE A 60 -5.59 5.24 17.47
CA ILE A 60 -6.46 4.10 17.16
C ILE A 60 -6.61 3.92 15.65
N ASN A 61 -6.70 5.01 14.88
CA ASN A 61 -6.78 4.93 13.42
C ASN A 61 -5.45 4.45 12.80
N LEU A 62 -4.33 4.66 13.49
CA LEU A 62 -3.01 4.17 13.06
C LEU A 62 -2.76 2.68 13.39
N GLU A 63 -3.62 2.02 14.19
CA GLU A 63 -3.49 0.57 14.44
C GLU A 63 -3.53 -0.25 13.14
N ALA A 64 -4.30 0.17 12.15
CA ALA A 64 -4.34 -0.47 10.85
C ALA A 64 -2.96 -0.52 10.16
N TRP A 65 -2.15 0.52 10.33
CA TRP A 65 -0.79 0.56 9.76
C TRP A 65 0.17 -0.48 10.38
N ALA A 66 -0.03 -0.85 11.62
CA ALA A 66 0.77 -1.92 12.22
C ALA A 66 0.59 -3.24 11.46
N HIS A 67 -0.62 -3.51 10.95
CA HIS A 67 -0.91 -4.71 10.17
C HIS A 67 -0.36 -4.62 8.75
N THR A 68 -0.51 -3.49 8.06
CA THR A 68 0.05 -3.30 6.72
C THR A 68 1.59 -3.37 6.73
N ILE A 69 2.24 -2.71 7.67
CA ILE A 69 3.69 -2.81 7.89
C ILE A 69 4.09 -4.24 8.23
N GLY A 70 3.32 -4.93 9.09
CA GLY A 70 3.62 -6.30 9.55
C GLY A 70 3.69 -7.34 8.43
N VAL A 71 2.97 -7.12 7.32
CA VAL A 71 2.98 -8.01 6.15
C VAL A 71 3.91 -7.55 5.03
N MET A 72 4.52 -6.38 5.14
CA MET A 72 5.49 -5.85 4.18
C MET A 72 6.92 -6.02 4.69
N GLN A 73 7.34 -7.25 4.96
CA GLN A 73 8.63 -7.56 5.60
C GLN A 73 9.58 -8.39 4.71
N ASP A 74 9.27 -8.53 3.42
CA ASP A 74 10.13 -9.13 2.40
C ASP A 74 10.03 -8.37 1.08
N GLU A 75 11.02 -8.55 0.19
CA GLU A 75 11.13 -7.85 -1.08
C GLU A 75 9.91 -8.05 -1.98
N ASN A 76 9.37 -9.28 -2.05
CA ASN A 76 8.25 -9.60 -2.92
C ASN A 76 6.96 -8.92 -2.47
N SER A 77 6.69 -8.90 -1.17
CA SER A 77 5.52 -8.22 -0.60
C SER A 77 5.58 -6.72 -0.83
N ILE A 78 6.75 -6.11 -0.61
CA ILE A 78 6.99 -4.67 -0.83
C ILE A 78 6.83 -4.33 -2.33
N TYR A 79 7.46 -5.10 -3.22
CA TYR A 79 7.34 -4.94 -4.66
C TYR A 79 5.88 -5.07 -5.12
N ARG A 80 5.16 -6.12 -4.68
CA ARG A 80 3.75 -6.34 -5.02
C ARG A 80 2.87 -5.17 -4.59
N VAL A 81 2.99 -4.73 -3.34
CA VAL A 81 2.22 -3.59 -2.83
C VAL A 81 2.49 -2.33 -3.63
N THR A 82 3.74 -2.11 -4.03
CA THR A 82 4.11 -0.98 -4.87
C THR A 82 3.44 -1.06 -6.25
N MET A 83 3.48 -2.22 -6.89
CA MET A 83 2.81 -2.42 -8.19
C MET A 83 1.30 -2.18 -8.10
N GLU A 84 0.65 -2.73 -7.08
CA GLU A 84 -0.79 -2.56 -6.87
C GLU A 84 -1.18 -1.11 -6.59
N ALA A 85 -0.35 -0.37 -5.83
CA ALA A 85 -0.56 1.05 -5.61
C ALA A 85 -0.54 1.86 -6.92
N LEU A 86 0.40 1.55 -7.83
CA LEU A 86 0.47 2.19 -9.13
C LEU A 86 -0.74 1.83 -10.02
N GLU A 87 -1.18 0.59 -9.99
CA GLU A 87 -2.39 0.15 -10.70
C GLU A 87 -3.61 0.93 -10.20
N ASP A 88 -3.81 1.03 -8.89
CA ASP A 88 -4.95 1.73 -8.30
C ASP A 88 -4.93 3.23 -8.60
N LEU A 89 -3.76 3.86 -8.56
CA LEU A 89 -3.58 5.27 -8.94
C LEU A 89 -3.88 5.49 -10.44
N SER A 90 -3.39 4.61 -11.30
CA SER A 90 -3.66 4.65 -12.74
C SER A 90 -5.16 4.49 -13.05
N ASP A 91 -5.81 3.53 -12.40
CA ASP A 91 -7.25 3.27 -12.56
C ASP A 91 -8.13 4.43 -12.07
N ASP A 92 -7.61 5.25 -11.14
CA ASP A 92 -8.26 6.49 -10.70
C ASP A 92 -7.90 7.70 -11.57
N GLY A 93 -7.11 7.53 -12.64
CA GLY A 93 -6.70 8.61 -13.56
C GLY A 93 -5.61 9.53 -13.02
N VAL A 94 -4.83 9.05 -12.05
CA VAL A 94 -3.65 9.77 -11.56
C VAL A 94 -2.53 9.69 -12.61
N VAL A 95 -1.97 10.84 -12.97
CA VAL A 95 -0.90 10.96 -13.97
C VAL A 95 0.46 11.32 -13.32
N TYR A 96 0.44 11.73 -12.07
CA TYR A 96 1.63 12.03 -11.26
C TYR A 96 1.36 11.67 -9.81
N ALA A 97 2.27 10.94 -9.16
CA ALA A 97 2.17 10.61 -7.74
C ALA A 97 3.51 10.72 -7.02
N GLU A 98 3.47 11.21 -5.78
CA GLU A 98 4.59 11.17 -4.84
C GLU A 98 4.26 10.17 -3.73
N LEU A 99 4.82 8.97 -3.83
CA LEU A 99 4.68 7.93 -2.83
C LEU A 99 5.69 8.16 -1.69
N ARG A 100 5.27 7.93 -0.47
CA ARG A 100 6.13 7.95 0.71
C ARG A 100 5.91 6.75 1.59
N PHE A 101 6.95 6.36 2.31
CA PHE A 101 6.94 5.24 3.24
C PHE A 101 8.12 5.37 4.19
N ALA A 102 8.17 4.55 5.24
CA ALA A 102 9.25 4.54 6.22
C ALA A 102 10.10 3.25 6.06
N PRO A 103 11.23 3.25 5.32
CA PRO A 103 11.99 2.04 5.04
C PRO A 103 12.39 1.23 6.29
N LEU A 104 12.70 1.91 7.38
CA LEU A 104 13.17 1.28 8.61
C LEU A 104 12.13 0.37 9.28
N VAL A 105 10.83 0.61 9.10
CA VAL A 105 9.79 -0.23 9.72
C VAL A 105 9.59 -1.56 8.99
N HIS A 106 10.12 -1.67 7.77
CA HIS A 106 10.05 -2.88 6.93
C HIS A 106 11.29 -3.79 7.07
N CYS A 107 12.17 -3.51 8.04
CA CYS A 107 13.41 -4.26 8.27
C CYS A 107 13.29 -5.30 9.41
N GLN A 108 12.10 -5.57 9.92
CA GLN A 108 11.91 -6.38 11.13
C GLN A 108 12.25 -7.87 10.92
N LYS A 109 12.18 -8.36 9.68
CA LYS A 109 12.52 -9.75 9.31
C LYS A 109 13.86 -9.88 8.57
N GLY A 110 14.72 -8.88 8.65
CA GLY A 110 16.12 -8.97 8.23
C GLY A 110 16.49 -8.21 6.96
N LEU A 111 15.53 -7.56 6.27
CA LEU A 111 15.86 -6.65 5.17
C LEU A 111 16.66 -5.45 5.67
N THR A 112 17.62 -5.00 4.88
CA THR A 112 18.27 -3.71 5.06
C THR A 112 17.39 -2.58 4.50
N PRO A 113 17.55 -1.34 4.97
CA PRO A 113 16.81 -0.20 4.40
C PRO A 113 17.04 -0.01 2.89
N ILE A 114 18.22 -0.41 2.39
CA ILE A 114 18.55 -0.33 0.96
C ILE A 114 17.72 -1.35 0.17
N GLU A 115 17.66 -2.61 0.60
CA GLU A 115 16.83 -3.64 -0.04
C GLU A 115 15.35 -3.26 -0.05
N VAL A 116 14.84 -2.64 1.02
CA VAL A 116 13.47 -2.12 1.07
C VAL A 116 13.25 -1.04 0.02
N VAL A 117 14.16 -0.06 -0.08
CA VAL A 117 14.08 1.01 -1.09
C VAL A 117 14.21 0.46 -2.50
N ASP A 118 15.13 -0.48 -2.74
CA ASP A 118 15.32 -1.11 -4.05
C ASP A 118 14.06 -1.88 -4.48
N SER A 119 13.38 -2.57 -3.58
CA SER A 119 12.12 -3.27 -3.86
C SER A 119 11.02 -2.29 -4.31
N VAL A 120 10.88 -1.15 -3.64
CA VAL A 120 9.94 -0.09 -4.05
C VAL A 120 10.33 0.51 -5.39
N VAL A 121 11.61 0.86 -5.58
CA VAL A 121 12.10 1.46 -6.84
C VAL A 121 11.90 0.52 -8.03
N ASN A 122 12.13 -0.79 -7.84
CA ASN A 122 11.88 -1.79 -8.88
C ASN A 122 10.38 -1.89 -9.20
N GLY A 123 9.52 -1.94 -8.19
CA GLY A 123 8.06 -1.92 -8.39
C GLY A 123 7.59 -0.66 -9.13
N ILE A 124 8.14 0.50 -8.81
CA ILE A 124 7.85 1.75 -9.51
C ILE A 124 8.27 1.67 -10.99
N LYS A 125 9.51 1.25 -11.27
CA LYS A 125 10.01 1.16 -12.65
C LYS A 125 9.16 0.23 -13.51
N ASP A 126 8.88 -0.96 -13.02
CA ASP A 126 8.10 -1.96 -13.76
C ASP A 126 6.64 -1.50 -13.92
N GLY A 127 6.07 -0.85 -12.90
CA GLY A 127 4.72 -0.27 -12.97
C GLY A 127 4.63 0.87 -13.97
N MET A 128 5.62 1.76 -14.02
CA MET A 128 5.66 2.85 -15.01
C MET A 128 5.71 2.31 -16.44
N GLU A 129 6.53 1.27 -16.70
CA GLU A 129 6.60 0.64 -18.01
C GLU A 129 5.27 -0.04 -18.40
N LYS A 130 4.67 -0.79 -17.47
CA LYS A 130 3.43 -1.56 -17.70
C LYS A 130 2.21 -0.65 -17.88
N LEU A 131 2.12 0.44 -17.11
CA LEU A 131 0.93 1.30 -17.05
C LEU A 131 1.08 2.58 -17.89
N SER A 132 2.21 2.76 -18.56
CA SER A 132 2.54 3.98 -19.34
C SER A 132 2.44 5.27 -18.50
N LEU A 133 2.70 5.19 -17.21
CA LEU A 133 2.76 6.34 -16.31
C LEU A 133 4.03 7.14 -16.56
N ILE A 134 3.92 8.48 -16.64
CA ILE A 134 5.03 9.33 -17.09
C ILE A 134 5.98 9.70 -15.95
N HIS A 135 5.48 9.87 -14.73
CA HIS A 135 6.29 10.23 -13.55
C HIS A 135 5.68 9.68 -12.26
N ILE A 136 6.50 9.06 -11.45
CA ILE A 136 6.19 8.67 -10.07
C ILE A 136 7.41 8.94 -9.19
#